data_231e1d3fef49bd61b28c7f68162f1cea
#
_entry.id   231e1d3fef49bd61b28c7f68162f1cea
#
_cell.length_a   1.000
_cell.length_b   1.000
_cell.length_c   1.000
_cell.angle_alpha   90.00
_cell.angle_beta   90.00
_cell.angle_gamma   90.00
#
_symmetry.space_group_name_H-M   'P 1'
#
loop_
_entity.id
_entity.type
_entity.pdbx_description
1 polymer ?
#
loop_
_entity_poly.entity_id
_entity_poly.type
_entity_poly.pdbx_seq_one_letter_code
_entity_poly.pdbx_strand_id
1 'polypeptide(L)'
;MRVSVSYGASIMKRNAMVVSIVRILKFLEWSGVHARTLLPLGVIVAFLMPESGSFFKPVAPYILALLISVAMVRLDIVAVLKDAVQPRRLFWNICLAFVLLVVTPYCLHSIATVADLKESLRTLIAWYAVSPPIGTTIWMCVFLGFSAPIAMEIVLLTNLLAPFTGPFMGELLLGAAVPISVMTLSLRLGAILFGGIFLAVLAKWWLGNETINTYRGRFDGMATLLMLAFLVPVFDGVSAMVFASPLLALGLAGLATALNFGHQASIFLGGRLFAALRRQSSLPDGTRSVAVVSGNRNLGLYFAALPADPLFSLFVAAYQIPIYLTPMVAGWFGDRGERADRKHHRGSSAGR
;
A
#
# COMPACT_ATOMS: atom_id res chain seq x y z
N MET A 1 12.38 57.22 19.96
CA MET A 1 12.51 56.84 18.53
C MET A 1 12.90 55.37 18.28
N ARG A 2 13.48 54.61 19.21
CA ARG A 2 13.85 53.18 19.01
C ARG A 2 12.71 52.16 19.18
N VAL A 3 11.60 52.52 19.87
CA VAL A 3 10.47 51.59 20.12
C VAL A 3 9.57 51.42 18.89
N SER A 4 9.40 52.44 18.05
CA SER A 4 8.54 52.36 16.82
C SER A 4 9.14 51.52 15.72
N VAL A 5 10.47 51.44 15.59
CA VAL A 5 11.16 50.64 14.56
C VAL A 5 11.07 49.13 14.89
N SER A 6 11.12 48.76 16.18
CA SER A 6 10.96 47.37 16.64
C SER A 6 9.55 46.82 16.38
N TYR A 7 8.52 47.66 16.53
CA TYR A 7 7.12 47.25 16.31
C TYR A 7 6.80 47.01 14.82
N GLY A 8 7.30 47.86 13.94
CA GLY A 8 7.15 47.70 12.49
C GLY A 8 7.83 46.44 11.94
N ALA A 9 9.04 46.11 12.43
CA ALA A 9 9.78 44.91 12.05
C ALA A 9 9.07 43.63 12.53
N SER A 10 8.42 43.64 13.70
CA SER A 10 7.64 42.52 14.23
C SER A 10 6.39 42.25 13.37
N ILE A 11 5.67 43.30 12.98
CA ILE A 11 4.47 43.19 12.09
C ILE A 11 4.85 42.68 10.70
N MET A 12 5.94 43.20 10.11
CA MET A 12 6.42 42.69 8.80
C MET A 12 6.85 41.23 8.86
N LYS A 13 7.56 40.79 9.91
CA LYS A 13 7.91 39.37 10.09
C LYS A 13 6.67 38.49 10.26
N ARG A 14 5.65 38.93 11.01
CA ARG A 14 4.39 38.22 11.19
C ARG A 14 3.61 38.09 9.89
N ASN A 15 3.54 39.16 9.11
CA ASN A 15 2.87 39.15 7.80
C ASN A 15 3.61 38.25 6.80
N ALA A 16 4.94 38.29 6.76
CA ALA A 16 5.74 37.39 5.91
C ALA A 16 5.57 35.92 6.30
N MET A 17 5.50 35.61 7.59
CA MET A 17 5.25 34.26 8.08
C MET A 17 3.85 33.77 7.68
N VAL A 18 2.80 34.58 7.83
CA VAL A 18 1.44 34.25 7.43
C VAL A 18 1.36 33.98 5.91
N VAL A 19 1.98 34.83 5.09
CA VAL A 19 2.04 34.67 3.63
C VAL A 19 2.74 33.35 3.26
N SER A 20 3.84 33.01 3.96
CA SER A 20 4.57 31.75 3.71
C SER A 20 3.71 30.53 4.08
N ILE A 21 3.03 30.54 5.21
CA ILE A 21 2.12 29.47 5.63
C ILE A 21 1.00 29.29 4.59
N VAL A 22 0.38 30.35 4.15
CA VAL A 22 -0.68 30.29 3.14
C VAL A 22 -0.19 29.69 1.81
N ARG A 23 1.04 30.04 1.40
CA ARG A 23 1.66 29.46 0.19
C ARG A 23 1.92 27.95 0.35
N ILE A 24 2.44 27.51 1.50
CA ILE A 24 2.65 26.09 1.79
C ILE A 24 1.33 25.33 1.76
N LEU A 25 0.28 25.85 2.39
CA LEU A 25 -1.04 25.21 2.42
C LEU A 25 -1.67 25.10 1.03
N LYS A 26 -1.53 26.14 0.19
CA LYS A 26 -1.97 26.10 -1.22
C LYS A 26 -1.15 25.10 -2.05
N PHE A 27 0.15 25.01 -1.81
CA PHE A 27 1.01 24.03 -2.48
C PHE A 27 0.63 22.60 -2.11
N LEU A 28 0.30 22.33 -0.83
CA LEU A 28 -0.23 21.02 -0.40
C LEU A 28 -1.55 20.68 -1.13
N GLU A 29 -2.51 21.59 -1.19
CA GLU A 29 -3.75 21.35 -1.91
C GLU A 29 -3.51 21.10 -3.41
N TRP A 30 -2.64 21.88 -4.02
CA TRP A 30 -2.26 21.72 -5.42
C TRP A 30 -1.61 20.35 -5.68
N SER A 31 -0.66 19.93 -4.83
CA SER A 31 0.02 18.64 -4.96
C SER A 31 -0.94 17.45 -4.80
N GLY A 32 -1.96 17.56 -3.93
CA GLY A 32 -3.01 16.55 -3.79
C GLY A 32 -3.86 16.40 -5.05
N VAL A 33 -4.29 17.53 -5.64
CA VAL A 33 -5.06 17.54 -6.88
C VAL A 33 -4.27 16.95 -8.06
N HIS A 34 -2.96 17.22 -8.11
CA HIS A 34 -2.08 16.77 -9.20
C HIS A 34 -1.35 15.46 -8.90
N ALA A 35 -1.73 14.72 -7.86
CA ALA A 35 -1.08 13.46 -7.46
C ALA A 35 -0.95 12.46 -8.62
N ARG A 36 -1.97 12.37 -9.49
CA ARG A 36 -1.97 11.47 -10.66
C ARG A 36 -0.83 11.74 -11.65
N THR A 37 -0.38 12.99 -11.73
CA THR A 37 0.72 13.41 -12.61
C THR A 37 2.04 13.42 -11.86
N LEU A 38 2.03 13.90 -10.60
CA LEU A 38 3.24 14.03 -9.80
C LEU A 38 3.87 12.68 -9.44
N LEU A 39 3.06 11.66 -9.13
CA LEU A 39 3.59 10.35 -8.75
C LEU A 39 4.34 9.65 -9.89
N PRO A 40 3.79 9.53 -11.12
CA PRO A 40 4.56 8.98 -12.26
C PRO A 40 5.80 9.80 -12.60
N LEU A 41 5.72 11.13 -12.58
CA LEU A 41 6.87 12.00 -12.77
C LEU A 41 7.92 11.80 -11.68
N GLY A 42 7.48 11.66 -10.42
CA GLY A 42 8.36 11.38 -9.29
C GLY A 42 9.10 10.05 -9.43
N VAL A 43 8.47 9.00 -9.97
CA VAL A 43 9.13 7.74 -10.30
C VAL A 43 10.22 7.95 -11.33
N ILE A 44 9.95 8.70 -12.42
CA ILE A 44 10.94 9.00 -13.45
C ILE A 44 12.11 9.81 -12.87
N VAL A 45 11.82 10.85 -12.09
CA VAL A 45 12.85 11.67 -11.44
C VAL A 45 13.68 10.83 -10.47
N ALA A 46 13.05 10.04 -9.59
CA ALA A 46 13.75 9.17 -8.64
C ALA A 46 14.62 8.13 -9.35
N PHE A 47 14.15 7.55 -10.46
CA PHE A 47 14.91 6.63 -11.29
C PHE A 47 16.16 7.27 -11.93
N LEU A 48 16.07 8.55 -12.33
CA LEU A 48 17.17 9.29 -12.95
C LEU A 48 18.11 9.95 -11.94
N MET A 49 17.77 9.92 -10.63
CA MET A 49 18.66 10.47 -9.60
C MET A 49 19.96 9.68 -9.52
N PRO A 50 21.10 10.36 -9.30
CA PRO A 50 22.36 9.68 -9.04
C PRO A 50 22.28 8.88 -7.74
N GLU A 51 23.02 7.77 -7.72
CA GLU A 51 23.12 6.92 -6.52
C GLU A 51 23.67 7.71 -5.34
N SER A 52 22.99 7.61 -4.19
CA SER A 52 23.36 8.30 -2.96
C SER A 52 24.16 7.42 -1.97
N GLY A 53 24.46 6.17 -2.36
CA GLY A 53 25.14 5.23 -1.48
C GLY A 53 24.31 4.83 -0.27
N SER A 54 23.01 4.73 -0.43
CA SER A 54 22.05 4.39 0.64
C SER A 54 21.89 5.47 1.72
N PHE A 55 22.32 6.71 1.45
CA PHE A 55 22.19 7.83 2.40
C PHE A 55 20.74 8.06 2.86
N PHE A 56 19.76 7.89 1.97
CA PHE A 56 18.34 8.09 2.29
C PHE A 56 17.67 6.87 2.92
N LYS A 57 18.30 5.70 2.91
CA LYS A 57 17.71 4.46 3.44
C LYS A 57 17.27 4.57 4.91
N PRO A 58 18.06 5.18 5.84
CA PRO A 58 17.65 5.33 7.24
C PRO A 58 16.41 6.20 7.46
N VAL A 59 16.05 7.05 6.48
CA VAL A 59 14.89 7.94 6.57
C VAL A 59 13.58 7.25 6.15
N ALA A 60 13.68 6.17 5.37
CA ALA A 60 12.53 5.44 4.84
C ALA A 60 11.50 5.00 5.91
N PRO A 61 11.89 4.46 7.09
CA PRO A 61 10.95 4.07 8.14
C PRO A 61 10.10 5.25 8.66
N TYR A 62 10.70 6.43 8.82
CA TYR A 62 10.02 7.63 9.31
C TYR A 62 9.05 8.18 8.28
N ILE A 63 9.46 8.23 7.00
CA ILE A 63 8.59 8.65 5.89
C ILE A 63 7.38 7.70 5.81
N LEU A 64 7.61 6.40 5.93
CA LEU A 64 6.54 5.41 5.87
C LEU A 64 5.59 5.49 7.07
N ALA A 65 6.09 5.71 8.28
CA ALA A 65 5.26 5.94 9.47
C ALA A 65 4.38 7.19 9.31
N LEU A 66 4.94 8.28 8.78
CA LEU A 66 4.17 9.50 8.46
C LEU A 66 3.14 9.25 7.37
N LEU A 67 3.48 8.48 6.34
CA LEU A 67 2.55 8.11 5.27
C LEU A 67 1.36 7.31 5.81
N ILE A 68 1.63 6.32 6.69
CA ILE A 68 0.60 5.55 7.38
C ILE A 68 -0.26 6.48 8.25
N SER A 69 0.37 7.40 8.97
CA SER A 69 -0.34 8.38 9.80
C SER A 69 -1.33 9.19 8.98
N VAL A 70 -0.88 9.79 7.88
CA VAL A 70 -1.75 10.61 7.00
C VAL A 70 -2.87 9.79 6.40
N ALA A 71 -2.62 8.53 6.03
CA ALA A 71 -3.65 7.62 5.53
C ALA A 71 -4.69 7.30 6.61
N MET A 72 -4.26 7.01 7.85
CA MET A 72 -5.11 6.60 8.97
C MET A 72 -5.91 7.77 9.56
N VAL A 73 -5.38 8.98 9.56
CA VAL A 73 -6.10 10.19 10.03
C VAL A 73 -7.44 10.37 9.30
N ARG A 74 -7.53 9.96 8.06
CA ARG A 74 -8.72 10.12 7.20
C ARG A 74 -9.75 9.00 7.35
N LEU A 75 -9.38 7.89 8.01
CA LEU A 75 -10.27 6.75 8.20
C LEU A 75 -11.05 6.89 9.51
N ASP A 76 -12.33 6.58 9.48
CA ASP A 76 -13.09 6.38 10.71
C ASP A 76 -12.81 4.97 11.27
N ILE A 77 -11.66 4.87 11.94
CA ILE A 77 -11.18 3.60 12.52
C ILE A 77 -12.20 3.02 13.50
N VAL A 78 -12.90 3.87 14.24
CA VAL A 78 -13.88 3.43 15.25
C VAL A 78 -15.09 2.79 14.58
N ALA A 79 -15.63 3.40 13.53
CA ALA A 79 -16.75 2.84 12.78
C ALA A 79 -16.35 1.50 12.12
N VAL A 80 -15.17 1.44 11.50
CA VAL A 80 -14.65 0.22 10.87
C VAL A 80 -14.46 -0.91 11.91
N LEU A 81 -13.89 -0.61 13.07
CA LEU A 81 -13.69 -1.60 14.12
C LEU A 81 -15.03 -2.11 14.68
N LYS A 82 -16.03 -1.24 14.87
CA LYS A 82 -17.37 -1.67 15.29
C LYS A 82 -17.98 -2.69 14.34
N ASP A 83 -17.83 -2.47 13.05
CA ASP A 83 -18.34 -3.38 12.02
C ASP A 83 -17.51 -4.66 11.93
N ALA A 84 -16.19 -4.56 12.01
CA ALA A 84 -15.25 -5.67 11.91
C ALA A 84 -15.36 -6.65 13.08
N VAL A 85 -15.73 -6.19 14.30
CA VAL A 85 -15.88 -7.05 15.50
C VAL A 85 -17.22 -7.76 15.59
N GLN A 86 -18.17 -7.52 14.68
CA GLN A 86 -19.39 -8.34 14.61
C GLN A 86 -19.01 -9.82 14.44
N PRO A 87 -19.54 -10.77 15.24
CA PRO A 87 -19.01 -12.14 15.32
C PRO A 87 -18.84 -12.84 13.97
N ARG A 88 -19.83 -12.70 13.07
CA ARG A 88 -19.79 -13.30 11.74
C ARG A 88 -18.72 -12.65 10.84
N ARG A 89 -18.59 -11.33 10.87
CA ARG A 89 -17.58 -10.59 10.08
C ARG A 89 -16.19 -10.86 10.64
N LEU A 90 -16.03 -10.81 11.96
CA LEU A 90 -14.77 -11.10 12.63
C LEU A 90 -14.24 -12.49 12.27
N PHE A 91 -15.10 -13.51 12.30
CA PHE A 91 -14.72 -14.86 11.88
C PHE A 91 -14.17 -14.87 10.44
N TRP A 92 -14.90 -14.29 9.48
CA TRP A 92 -14.45 -14.24 8.09
C TRP A 92 -13.19 -13.41 7.90
N ASN A 93 -13.06 -12.29 8.59
CA ASN A 93 -11.88 -11.44 8.54
C ASN A 93 -10.65 -12.17 9.11
N ILE A 94 -10.78 -12.92 10.19
CA ILE A 94 -9.71 -13.76 10.75
C ILE A 94 -9.33 -14.87 9.77
N CYS A 95 -10.31 -15.60 9.22
CA CYS A 95 -10.04 -16.64 8.22
C CYS A 95 -9.30 -16.08 7.02
N LEU A 96 -9.72 -14.92 6.52
CA LEU A 96 -9.09 -14.28 5.37
C LEU A 96 -7.69 -13.74 5.72
N ALA A 97 -7.50 -13.14 6.89
CA ALA A 97 -6.18 -12.73 7.37
C ALA A 97 -5.23 -13.92 7.50
N PHE A 98 -5.71 -15.06 8.03
CA PHE A 98 -4.93 -16.30 8.09
C PHE A 98 -4.54 -16.79 6.69
N VAL A 99 -5.48 -16.80 5.74
CA VAL A 99 -5.17 -17.16 4.35
C VAL A 99 -4.13 -16.22 3.75
N LEU A 100 -4.26 -14.93 3.95
CA LEU A 100 -3.37 -13.93 3.34
C LEU A 100 -1.98 -13.87 3.98
N LEU A 101 -1.88 -14.10 5.30
CA LEU A 101 -0.63 -13.92 6.06
C LEU A 101 0.09 -15.23 6.39
N VAL A 102 -0.57 -16.38 6.27
CA VAL A 102 0.02 -17.70 6.58
C VAL A 102 -0.06 -18.64 5.38
N VAL A 103 -1.28 -18.92 4.87
CA VAL A 103 -1.46 -19.90 3.79
C VAL A 103 -0.81 -19.43 2.49
N THR A 104 -1.04 -18.18 2.10
CA THR A 104 -0.46 -17.62 0.87
C THR A 104 1.07 -17.62 0.86
N PRO A 105 1.78 -17.14 1.92
CA PRO A 105 3.23 -17.25 2.00
C PRO A 105 3.75 -18.66 1.88
N TYR A 106 3.15 -19.59 2.61
CA TYR A 106 3.53 -21.00 2.55
C TYR A 106 3.35 -21.59 1.14
N CYS A 107 2.19 -21.36 0.51
CA CYS A 107 1.91 -21.87 -0.83
C CYS A 107 2.85 -21.27 -1.88
N LEU A 108 3.07 -19.95 -1.90
CA LEU A 108 3.93 -19.31 -2.88
C LEU A 108 5.40 -19.75 -2.72
N HIS A 109 5.88 -19.84 -1.48
CA HIS A 109 7.22 -20.36 -1.20
C HIS A 109 7.38 -21.82 -1.62
N SER A 110 6.39 -22.68 -1.32
CA SER A 110 6.39 -24.09 -1.73
C SER A 110 6.39 -24.23 -3.25
N ILE A 111 5.58 -23.46 -3.96
CA ILE A 111 5.56 -23.44 -5.44
C ILE A 111 6.94 -23.02 -5.98
N ALA A 112 7.54 -21.97 -5.42
CA ALA A 112 8.87 -21.50 -5.82
C ALA A 112 9.97 -22.52 -5.55
N THR A 113 9.83 -23.30 -4.47
CA THR A 113 10.77 -24.38 -4.11
C THR A 113 10.60 -25.57 -5.05
N VAL A 114 9.38 -26.01 -5.31
CA VAL A 114 9.10 -27.13 -6.25
C VAL A 114 9.50 -26.78 -7.69
N ALA A 115 9.36 -25.50 -8.08
CA ALA A 115 9.83 -24.99 -9.36
C ALA A 115 11.35 -24.80 -9.46
N ASP A 116 12.10 -25.18 -8.40
CA ASP A 116 13.56 -25.06 -8.29
C ASP A 116 14.09 -23.66 -8.63
N LEU A 117 13.37 -22.63 -8.19
CA LEU A 117 13.79 -21.24 -8.40
C LEU A 117 15.05 -20.96 -7.55
N LYS A 118 15.92 -20.09 -8.09
CA LYS A 118 17.11 -19.61 -7.36
C LYS A 118 16.72 -19.07 -5.99
N GLU A 119 17.56 -19.30 -4.98
CA GLU A 119 17.31 -18.86 -3.60
C GLU A 119 16.97 -17.38 -3.49
N SER A 120 17.68 -16.53 -4.24
CA SER A 120 17.38 -15.08 -4.29
C SER A 120 15.95 -14.77 -4.74
N LEU A 121 15.42 -15.50 -5.73
CA LEU A 121 14.02 -15.32 -6.18
C LEU A 121 13.04 -15.86 -5.14
N ARG A 122 13.33 -17.00 -4.51
CA ARG A 122 12.51 -17.53 -3.41
C ARG A 122 12.41 -16.55 -2.26
N THR A 123 13.52 -15.89 -1.93
CA THR A 123 13.57 -14.83 -0.90
C THR A 123 12.69 -13.64 -1.27
N LEU A 124 12.74 -13.14 -2.53
CA LEU A 124 11.87 -12.05 -2.99
C LEU A 124 10.39 -12.43 -2.94
N ILE A 125 10.05 -13.66 -3.37
CA ILE A 125 8.68 -14.19 -3.34
C ILE A 125 8.19 -14.30 -1.89
N ALA A 126 9.04 -14.75 -0.97
CA ALA A 126 8.69 -14.84 0.45
C ALA A 126 8.42 -13.44 1.04
N TRP A 127 9.30 -12.45 0.81
CA TRP A 127 9.06 -11.07 1.28
C TRP A 127 7.81 -10.44 0.68
N TYR A 128 7.52 -10.71 -0.60
CA TYR A 128 6.24 -10.33 -1.19
C TYR A 128 5.06 -10.96 -0.45
N ALA A 129 5.12 -12.25 -0.23
CA ALA A 129 4.00 -13.03 0.30
C ALA A 129 3.68 -12.71 1.76
N VAL A 130 4.71 -12.48 2.61
CA VAL A 130 4.53 -12.11 4.03
C VAL A 130 4.16 -10.63 4.22
N SER A 131 4.33 -9.80 3.19
CA SER A 131 3.95 -8.38 3.27
C SER A 131 2.44 -8.22 3.41
N PRO A 132 1.93 -7.35 4.32
CA PRO A 132 0.51 -7.06 4.39
C PRO A 132 0.05 -6.25 3.17
N PRO A 133 -1.26 -6.18 2.90
CA PRO A 133 -1.79 -5.29 1.87
C PRO A 133 -1.45 -3.82 2.10
N ILE A 134 -1.25 -3.09 1.01
CA ILE A 134 -0.99 -1.64 1.06
C ILE A 134 -2.29 -0.86 1.30
N GLY A 135 -2.24 0.17 2.15
CA GLY A 135 -3.41 0.98 2.51
C GLY A 135 -4.08 1.71 1.33
N THR A 136 -3.35 2.00 0.26
CA THR A 136 -3.90 2.64 -0.95
C THR A 136 -4.93 1.79 -1.69
N THR A 137 -4.98 0.48 -1.44
CA THR A 137 -5.99 -0.43 -2.03
C THR A 137 -7.42 -0.09 -1.62
N ILE A 138 -7.61 0.53 -0.45
CA ILE A 138 -8.92 1.03 -0.02
C ILE A 138 -9.45 2.05 -1.03
N TRP A 139 -8.60 2.99 -1.44
CA TRP A 139 -8.95 4.00 -2.43
C TRP A 139 -9.12 3.41 -3.83
N MET A 140 -8.31 2.42 -4.20
CA MET A 140 -8.49 1.70 -5.45
C MET A 140 -9.89 1.05 -5.50
N CYS A 141 -10.33 0.42 -4.41
CA CYS A 141 -11.68 -0.15 -4.33
C CYS A 141 -12.77 0.93 -4.47
N VAL A 142 -12.61 2.11 -3.83
CA VAL A 142 -13.55 3.23 -4.01
C VAL A 142 -13.63 3.67 -5.48
N PHE A 143 -12.49 3.85 -6.16
CA PHE A 143 -12.46 4.28 -7.57
C PHE A 143 -13.07 3.24 -8.52
N LEU A 144 -12.93 1.97 -8.19
CA LEU A 144 -13.45 0.86 -8.99
C LEU A 144 -14.92 0.53 -8.69
N GLY A 145 -15.55 1.23 -7.74
CA GLY A 145 -16.91 0.92 -7.29
C GLY A 145 -17.03 -0.39 -6.53
N PHE A 146 -15.92 -0.88 -5.95
CA PHE A 146 -15.88 -2.08 -5.12
C PHE A 146 -16.14 -1.73 -3.65
N SER A 147 -16.35 -2.75 -2.80
CA SER A 147 -16.63 -2.55 -1.39
C SER A 147 -15.40 -2.01 -0.63
N ALA A 148 -15.40 -0.71 -0.35
CA ALA A 148 -14.36 -0.08 0.47
C ALA A 148 -14.37 -0.55 1.94
N PRO A 149 -15.53 -0.77 2.60
CA PRO A 149 -15.55 -1.30 3.98
C PRO A 149 -14.82 -2.63 4.10
N ILE A 150 -15.06 -3.59 3.20
CA ILE A 150 -14.38 -4.88 3.21
C ILE A 150 -12.87 -4.72 3.00
N ALA A 151 -12.46 -3.88 2.04
CA ALA A 151 -11.04 -3.58 1.83
C ALA A 151 -10.40 -2.99 3.09
N MET A 152 -11.11 -2.10 3.79
CA MET A 152 -10.64 -1.41 4.98
C MET A 152 -10.48 -2.37 6.17
N GLU A 153 -11.47 -3.25 6.41
CA GLU A 153 -11.41 -4.27 7.45
C GLU A 153 -10.19 -5.19 7.27
N ILE A 154 -9.97 -5.67 6.05
CA ILE A 154 -8.85 -6.57 5.73
C ILE A 154 -7.50 -5.86 5.88
N VAL A 155 -7.37 -4.67 5.31
CA VAL A 155 -6.14 -3.88 5.40
C VAL A 155 -5.78 -3.57 6.85
N LEU A 156 -6.75 -3.12 7.67
CA LEU A 156 -6.51 -2.83 9.08
C LEU A 156 -6.07 -4.07 9.85
N LEU A 157 -6.83 -5.17 9.74
CA LEU A 157 -6.53 -6.41 10.48
C LEU A 157 -5.17 -7.00 10.07
N THR A 158 -4.89 -7.09 8.77
CA THR A 158 -3.63 -7.67 8.30
C THR A 158 -2.43 -6.81 8.63
N ASN A 159 -2.54 -5.48 8.58
CA ASN A 159 -1.46 -4.59 9.01
C ASN A 159 -1.23 -4.64 10.54
N LEU A 160 -2.30 -4.78 11.34
CA LEU A 160 -2.18 -4.96 12.79
C LEU A 160 -1.43 -6.25 13.15
N LEU A 161 -1.67 -7.32 12.40
CA LEU A 161 -1.04 -8.63 12.62
C LEU A 161 0.36 -8.74 11.99
N ALA A 162 0.68 -7.93 10.97
CA ALA A 162 1.92 -8.03 10.19
C ALA A 162 3.22 -8.01 11.02
N PRO A 163 3.37 -7.18 12.09
CA PRO A 163 4.58 -7.19 12.91
C PRO A 163 4.87 -8.50 13.61
N PHE A 164 3.85 -9.33 13.80
CA PHE A 164 3.95 -10.63 14.45
C PHE A 164 4.05 -11.76 13.42
N THR A 165 3.11 -11.79 12.47
CA THR A 165 3.02 -12.89 11.50
C THR A 165 4.12 -12.85 10.46
N GLY A 166 4.49 -11.67 9.97
CA GLY A 166 5.44 -11.53 8.89
C GLY A 166 6.87 -11.96 9.25
N PRO A 167 7.46 -11.50 10.37
CA PRO A 167 8.78 -11.97 10.81
C PRO A 167 8.82 -13.46 11.11
N PHE A 168 7.78 -13.99 11.79
CA PHE A 168 7.67 -15.41 12.08
C PHE A 168 7.59 -16.25 10.80
N MET A 169 6.74 -15.86 9.85
CA MET A 169 6.64 -16.55 8.56
C MET A 169 7.92 -16.37 7.73
N GLY A 170 8.56 -15.21 7.79
CA GLY A 170 9.84 -14.97 7.14
C GLY A 170 10.92 -15.96 7.63
N GLU A 171 11.05 -16.13 8.95
CA GLU A 171 11.98 -17.10 9.52
C GLU A 171 11.59 -18.55 9.19
N LEU A 172 10.31 -18.88 9.27
CA LEU A 172 9.82 -20.24 8.94
C LEU A 172 10.13 -20.62 7.49
N LEU A 173 10.02 -19.69 6.54
CA LEU A 173 10.18 -19.94 5.12
C LEU A 173 11.64 -19.81 4.65
N LEU A 174 12.39 -18.87 5.20
CA LEU A 174 13.73 -18.50 4.74
C LEU A 174 14.84 -18.95 5.70
N GLY A 175 14.53 -19.26 6.95
CA GLY A 175 15.52 -19.69 7.95
C GLY A 175 16.69 -18.71 8.09
N ALA A 176 17.91 -19.23 7.93
CA ALA A 176 19.14 -18.45 8.05
C ALA A 176 19.30 -17.33 6.99
N ALA A 177 18.50 -17.31 5.93
CA ALA A 177 18.54 -16.24 4.93
C ALA A 177 17.87 -14.93 5.42
N VAL A 178 17.20 -14.93 6.59
CA VAL A 178 16.69 -13.72 7.22
C VAL A 178 17.84 -12.94 7.85
N PRO A 179 18.14 -11.70 7.41
CA PRO A 179 19.36 -10.98 7.79
C PRO A 179 19.34 -10.39 9.21
N ILE A 180 18.20 -10.46 9.90
CA ILE A 180 18.01 -9.95 11.28
C ILE A 180 17.07 -10.87 12.06
N SER A 181 17.15 -10.85 13.39
CA SER A 181 16.28 -11.68 14.23
C SER A 181 14.80 -11.32 14.09
N VAL A 182 13.93 -12.31 14.27
CA VAL A 182 12.44 -12.14 14.28
C VAL A 182 12.04 -11.00 15.20
N MET A 183 12.60 -10.96 16.43
CA MET A 183 12.28 -9.91 17.40
C MET A 183 12.64 -8.51 16.87
N THR A 184 13.84 -8.36 16.30
CA THR A 184 14.29 -7.07 15.74
C THR A 184 13.38 -6.64 14.57
N LEU A 185 13.03 -7.56 13.68
CA LEU A 185 12.14 -7.27 12.56
C LEU A 185 10.73 -6.91 13.05
N SER A 186 10.18 -7.66 14.03
CA SER A 186 8.88 -7.38 14.65
C SER A 186 8.85 -6.00 15.29
N LEU A 187 9.89 -5.62 16.04
CA LEU A 187 9.99 -4.31 16.67
C LEU A 187 10.07 -3.18 15.64
N ARG A 188 10.85 -3.35 14.56
CA ARG A 188 10.94 -2.35 13.48
C ARG A 188 9.62 -2.18 12.74
N LEU A 189 8.97 -3.27 12.35
CA LEU A 189 7.66 -3.25 11.69
C LEU A 189 6.60 -2.64 12.63
N GLY A 190 6.61 -3.05 13.90
CA GLY A 190 5.72 -2.52 14.92
C GLY A 190 5.93 -1.01 15.14
N ALA A 191 7.18 -0.55 15.23
CA ALA A 191 7.49 0.87 15.38
C ALA A 191 6.96 1.71 14.20
N ILE A 192 7.11 1.21 12.97
CA ILE A 192 6.60 1.90 11.77
C ILE A 192 5.06 1.94 11.78
N LEU A 193 4.41 0.79 11.97
CA LEU A 193 2.95 0.66 11.86
C LEU A 193 2.24 1.31 13.06
N PHE A 194 2.60 0.93 14.28
CA PHE A 194 1.96 1.47 15.49
C PHE A 194 2.36 2.92 15.74
N GLY A 195 3.60 3.30 15.41
CA GLY A 195 4.04 4.69 15.42
C GLY A 195 3.20 5.57 14.48
N GLY A 196 2.97 5.10 13.25
CA GLY A 196 2.09 5.78 12.28
C GLY A 196 0.64 5.89 12.77
N ILE A 197 0.07 4.80 13.31
CA ILE A 197 -1.28 4.81 13.91
C ILE A 197 -1.35 5.75 15.11
N PHE A 198 -0.37 5.72 16.00
CA PHE A 198 -0.29 6.60 17.17
C PHE A 198 -0.28 8.07 16.74
N LEU A 199 0.55 8.43 15.77
CA LEU A 199 0.58 9.79 15.21
C LEU A 199 -0.77 10.19 14.58
N ALA A 200 -1.46 9.26 13.92
CA ALA A 200 -2.79 9.50 13.37
C ALA A 200 -3.82 9.80 14.47
N VAL A 201 -3.82 9.01 15.54
CA VAL A 201 -4.71 9.21 16.71
C VAL A 201 -4.42 10.54 17.39
N LEU A 202 -3.15 10.86 17.58
CA LEU A 202 -2.72 12.14 18.17
C LEU A 202 -3.16 13.33 17.29
N ALA A 203 -2.96 13.24 15.98
CA ALA A 203 -3.39 14.26 15.03
C ALA A 203 -4.92 14.45 15.06
N LYS A 204 -5.70 13.35 15.10
CA LYS A 204 -7.16 13.41 15.23
C LYS A 204 -7.61 14.04 16.53
N TRP A 205 -6.98 13.68 17.62
CA TRP A 205 -7.28 14.26 18.93
C TRP A 205 -7.02 15.76 18.98
N TRP A 206 -5.93 16.21 18.34
CA TRP A 206 -5.52 17.62 18.37
C TRP A 206 -6.27 18.48 17.36
N LEU A 207 -6.49 18.00 16.13
CA LEU A 207 -7.11 18.78 15.06
C LEU A 207 -8.64 18.69 15.05
N GLY A 208 -9.20 17.57 15.52
CA GLY A 208 -10.61 17.25 15.42
C GLY A 208 -11.03 16.77 14.01
N ASN A 209 -12.08 15.95 13.98
CA ASN A 209 -12.57 15.36 12.73
C ASN A 209 -13.09 16.41 11.74
N GLU A 210 -13.69 17.48 12.22
CA GLU A 210 -14.24 18.56 11.39
C GLU A 210 -13.13 19.28 10.61
N THR A 211 -12.03 19.63 11.28
CA THR A 211 -10.86 20.25 10.66
C THR A 211 -10.24 19.34 9.61
N ILE A 212 -10.08 18.03 9.92
CA ILE A 212 -9.52 17.04 9.00
C ILE A 212 -10.38 16.94 7.74
N ASN A 213 -11.71 16.89 7.87
CA ASN A 213 -12.62 16.81 6.75
C ASN A 213 -12.62 18.09 5.91
N THR A 214 -12.60 19.26 6.55
CA THR A 214 -12.56 20.56 5.87
C THR A 214 -11.30 20.72 5.04
N TYR A 215 -10.15 20.28 5.56
CA TYR A 215 -8.84 20.42 4.88
C TYR A 215 -8.34 19.13 4.23
N ARG A 216 -9.25 18.26 3.82
CA ARG A 216 -8.95 16.97 3.21
C ARG A 216 -7.92 17.05 2.09
N GLY A 217 -8.01 18.06 1.20
CA GLY A 217 -7.07 18.25 0.10
C GLY A 217 -5.63 18.48 0.53
N ARG A 218 -5.42 19.09 1.71
CA ARG A 218 -4.07 19.29 2.28
C ARG A 218 -3.46 17.97 2.76
N PHE A 219 -4.26 17.08 3.34
CA PHE A 219 -3.81 15.74 3.72
C PHE A 219 -3.51 14.89 2.47
N ASP A 220 -4.29 15.04 1.38
CA ASP A 220 -3.99 14.40 0.09
C ASP A 220 -2.65 14.88 -0.46
N GLY A 221 -2.38 16.17 -0.39
CA GLY A 221 -1.10 16.75 -0.80
C GLY A 221 0.06 16.27 0.06
N MET A 222 -0.11 16.22 1.36
CA MET A 222 0.92 15.71 2.27
C MET A 222 1.22 14.24 1.99
N ALA A 223 0.19 13.40 1.76
CA ALA A 223 0.39 12.01 1.36
C ALA A 223 1.15 11.92 0.04
N THR A 224 0.81 12.74 -0.96
CA THR A 224 1.50 12.78 -2.24
C THR A 224 2.98 13.14 -2.09
N LEU A 225 3.31 14.17 -1.32
CA LEU A 225 4.70 14.58 -1.08
C LEU A 225 5.49 13.51 -0.29
N LEU A 226 4.87 12.88 0.70
CA LEU A 226 5.49 11.77 1.44
C LEU A 226 5.73 10.56 0.54
N MET A 227 4.80 10.26 -0.38
CA MET A 227 5.02 9.20 -1.38
C MET A 227 6.19 9.54 -2.31
N LEU A 228 6.29 10.78 -2.80
CA LEU A 228 7.43 11.24 -3.60
C LEU A 228 8.75 11.15 -2.82
N ALA A 229 8.74 11.56 -1.55
CA ALA A 229 9.91 11.45 -0.67
C ALA A 229 10.32 9.98 -0.44
N PHE A 230 9.34 9.06 -0.36
CA PHE A 230 9.61 7.63 -0.20
C PHE A 230 10.20 6.98 -1.46
N LEU A 231 9.91 7.52 -2.65
CA LEU A 231 10.51 7.02 -3.89
C LEU A 231 12.04 7.20 -3.89
N VAL A 232 12.56 8.26 -3.27
CA VAL A 232 14.01 8.53 -3.24
C VAL A 232 14.81 7.35 -2.68
N PRO A 233 14.59 6.87 -1.44
CA PRO A 233 15.32 5.71 -0.93
C PRO A 233 14.98 4.40 -1.66
N VAL A 234 13.78 4.26 -2.25
CA VAL A 234 13.39 3.05 -2.98
C VAL A 234 14.14 2.93 -4.31
N PHE A 235 14.34 4.03 -5.01
CA PHE A 235 14.98 4.06 -6.32
C PHE A 235 16.50 4.32 -6.25
N ASP A 236 17.07 4.50 -5.06
CA ASP A 236 18.50 4.72 -4.87
C ASP A 236 19.33 3.53 -5.42
N GLY A 237 20.19 3.79 -6.40
CA GLY A 237 20.99 2.78 -7.10
C GLY A 237 20.24 1.89 -8.10
N VAL A 238 18.90 2.01 -8.21
CA VAL A 238 18.09 1.17 -9.12
C VAL A 238 18.45 1.39 -10.58
N SER A 239 18.67 2.63 -11.01
CA SER A 239 19.05 2.94 -12.41
C SER A 239 20.37 2.26 -12.78
N ALA A 240 21.39 2.33 -11.91
CA ALA A 240 22.67 1.66 -12.14
C ALA A 240 22.49 0.14 -12.33
N MET A 241 21.66 -0.50 -11.50
CA MET A 241 21.37 -1.94 -11.63
C MET A 241 20.60 -2.27 -12.92
N VAL A 242 19.63 -1.45 -13.31
CA VAL A 242 18.86 -1.62 -14.54
C VAL A 242 19.77 -1.54 -15.77
N PHE A 243 20.67 -0.56 -15.80
CA PHE A 243 21.63 -0.42 -16.92
C PHE A 243 22.71 -1.50 -16.92
N ALA A 244 23.17 -1.94 -15.75
CA ALA A 244 24.15 -3.03 -15.65
C ALA A 244 23.56 -4.41 -15.99
N SER A 245 22.28 -4.64 -15.69
CA SER A 245 21.63 -5.95 -15.87
C SER A 245 20.16 -5.81 -16.30
N PRO A 246 19.91 -5.34 -17.56
CA PRO A 246 18.55 -5.04 -18.02
C PRO A 246 17.65 -6.27 -18.08
N LEU A 247 18.19 -7.46 -18.38
CA LEU A 247 17.43 -8.71 -18.39
C LEU A 247 16.98 -9.12 -16.97
N LEU A 248 17.82 -8.90 -15.96
CA LEU A 248 17.45 -9.11 -14.57
C LEU A 248 16.32 -8.17 -14.15
N ALA A 249 16.46 -6.88 -14.46
CA ALA A 249 15.45 -5.88 -14.16
C ALA A 249 14.09 -6.20 -14.83
N LEU A 250 14.11 -6.58 -16.09
CA LEU A 250 12.91 -7.02 -16.83
C LEU A 250 12.30 -8.30 -16.22
N GLY A 251 13.14 -9.27 -15.86
CA GLY A 251 12.71 -10.50 -15.17
C GLY A 251 12.04 -10.22 -13.83
N LEU A 252 12.60 -9.30 -13.02
CA LEU A 252 12.01 -8.90 -11.75
C LEU A 252 10.71 -8.10 -11.93
N ALA A 253 10.61 -7.26 -12.94
CA ALA A 253 9.36 -6.57 -13.28
C ALA A 253 8.28 -7.57 -13.74
N GLY A 254 8.65 -8.57 -14.52
CA GLY A 254 7.78 -9.70 -14.89
C GLY A 254 7.31 -10.49 -13.67
N LEU A 255 8.24 -10.85 -12.77
CA LEU A 255 7.91 -11.55 -11.52
C LEU A 255 6.97 -10.71 -10.64
N ALA A 256 7.27 -9.44 -10.44
CA ALA A 256 6.43 -8.51 -9.67
C ALA A 256 5.00 -8.43 -10.23
N THR A 257 4.89 -8.33 -11.55
CA THR A 257 3.62 -8.27 -12.27
C THR A 257 2.85 -9.59 -12.16
N ALA A 258 3.53 -10.73 -12.33
CA ALA A 258 2.94 -12.06 -12.20
C ALA A 258 2.44 -12.33 -10.76
N LEU A 259 3.22 -11.96 -9.76
CA LEU A 259 2.81 -12.10 -8.35
C LEU A 259 1.60 -11.22 -8.03
N ASN A 260 1.61 -9.96 -8.44
CA ASN A 260 0.51 -9.02 -8.16
C ASN A 260 -0.79 -9.46 -8.85
N PHE A 261 -0.79 -9.56 -10.18
CA PHE A 261 -1.99 -9.88 -10.94
C PHE A 261 -2.38 -11.36 -10.86
N GLY A 262 -1.40 -12.27 -10.73
CA GLY A 262 -1.66 -13.68 -10.49
C GLY A 262 -2.42 -13.92 -9.19
N HIS A 263 -2.04 -13.21 -8.12
CA HIS A 263 -2.74 -13.29 -6.85
C HIS A 263 -4.15 -12.66 -6.92
N GLN A 264 -4.31 -11.51 -7.59
CA GLN A 264 -5.63 -10.92 -7.83
C GLN A 264 -6.52 -11.88 -8.63
N ALA A 265 -5.98 -12.46 -9.72
CA ALA A 265 -6.69 -13.40 -10.57
C ALA A 265 -7.10 -14.67 -9.82
N SER A 266 -6.22 -15.24 -8.99
CA SER A 266 -6.51 -16.46 -8.21
C SER A 266 -7.69 -16.26 -7.26
N ILE A 267 -7.74 -15.12 -6.55
CA ILE A 267 -8.87 -14.79 -5.66
C ILE A 267 -10.16 -14.59 -6.48
N PHE A 268 -10.07 -13.84 -7.59
CA PHE A 268 -11.23 -13.59 -8.44
C PHE A 268 -11.80 -14.89 -9.06
N LEU A 269 -10.93 -15.75 -9.59
CA LEU A 269 -11.30 -17.03 -10.17
C LEU A 269 -11.84 -17.99 -9.09
N GLY A 270 -11.22 -18.03 -7.93
CA GLY A 270 -11.72 -18.78 -6.77
C GLY A 270 -13.13 -18.36 -6.35
N GLY A 271 -13.38 -17.04 -6.32
CA GLY A 271 -14.73 -16.51 -6.07
C GLY A 271 -15.75 -16.89 -7.14
N ARG A 272 -15.35 -16.88 -8.41
CA ARG A 272 -16.21 -17.35 -9.52
C ARG A 272 -16.51 -18.84 -9.44
N LEU A 273 -15.51 -19.65 -9.13
CA LEU A 273 -15.70 -21.10 -8.95
C LEU A 273 -16.63 -21.37 -7.76
N PHE A 274 -16.45 -20.67 -6.64
CA PHE A 274 -17.34 -20.79 -5.50
C PHE A 274 -18.79 -20.41 -5.84
N ALA A 275 -19.01 -19.30 -6.56
CA ALA A 275 -20.33 -18.90 -7.03
C ALA A 275 -20.96 -19.99 -7.94
N ALA A 276 -20.19 -20.52 -8.88
CA ALA A 276 -20.63 -21.58 -9.78
C ALA A 276 -21.03 -22.86 -9.03
N LEU A 277 -20.22 -23.30 -8.05
CA LEU A 277 -20.52 -24.46 -7.20
C LEU A 277 -21.78 -24.24 -6.35
N ARG A 278 -22.05 -23.01 -5.94
CA ARG A 278 -23.25 -22.63 -5.20
C ARG A 278 -24.44 -22.29 -6.10
N ARG A 279 -24.29 -22.43 -7.43
CA ARG A 279 -25.30 -22.05 -8.45
C ARG A 279 -25.78 -20.61 -8.30
N GLN A 280 -24.88 -19.71 -7.86
CA GLN A 280 -25.14 -18.28 -7.75
C GLN A 280 -24.82 -17.59 -9.09
N SER A 281 -25.68 -16.69 -9.53
CA SER A 281 -25.48 -15.92 -10.77
C SER A 281 -24.45 -14.81 -10.63
N SER A 282 -24.16 -14.36 -9.42
CA SER A 282 -23.25 -13.24 -9.11
C SER A 282 -22.08 -13.70 -8.25
N LEU A 283 -20.97 -12.95 -8.32
CA LEU A 283 -19.83 -13.11 -7.41
C LEU A 283 -20.26 -12.79 -5.98
N PRO A 284 -19.72 -13.52 -4.98
CA PRO A 284 -19.91 -13.15 -3.58
C PRO A 284 -19.48 -11.69 -3.33
N ASP A 285 -20.24 -10.99 -2.48
CA ASP A 285 -19.94 -9.61 -2.11
C ASP A 285 -18.50 -9.49 -1.58
N GLY A 286 -17.82 -8.47 -2.04
CA GLY A 286 -16.44 -8.20 -1.61
C GLY A 286 -15.36 -9.00 -2.32
N THR A 287 -15.65 -10.04 -3.13
CA THR A 287 -14.62 -10.83 -3.83
C THR A 287 -13.67 -9.94 -4.64
N ARG A 288 -14.20 -8.91 -5.32
CA ARG A 288 -13.41 -7.96 -6.10
C ARG A 288 -12.48 -7.13 -5.21
N SER A 289 -12.99 -6.67 -4.07
CA SER A 289 -12.20 -5.93 -3.07
C SER A 289 -11.08 -6.80 -2.50
N VAL A 290 -11.40 -8.04 -2.11
CA VAL A 290 -10.42 -9.01 -1.62
C VAL A 290 -9.35 -9.27 -2.66
N ALA A 291 -9.70 -9.43 -3.94
CA ALA A 291 -8.75 -9.65 -5.03
C ALA A 291 -7.77 -8.47 -5.16
N VAL A 292 -8.28 -7.23 -5.22
CA VAL A 292 -7.43 -6.03 -5.30
C VAL A 292 -6.53 -5.90 -4.07
N VAL A 293 -7.08 -6.10 -2.88
CA VAL A 293 -6.33 -6.01 -1.61
C VAL A 293 -5.25 -7.08 -1.55
N SER A 294 -5.54 -8.32 -1.92
CA SER A 294 -4.62 -9.45 -1.79
C SER A 294 -3.40 -9.36 -2.69
N GLY A 295 -3.54 -8.86 -3.91
CA GLY A 295 -2.44 -8.74 -4.86
C GLY A 295 -1.52 -7.54 -4.60
N ASN A 296 -2.02 -6.47 -4.00
CA ASN A 296 -1.27 -5.24 -3.76
C ASN A 296 -0.64 -5.24 -2.37
N ARG A 297 0.60 -5.71 -2.26
CA ARG A 297 1.34 -5.87 -1.02
C ARG A 297 2.20 -4.67 -0.67
N ASN A 298 2.34 -4.39 0.63
CA ASN A 298 3.15 -3.29 1.15
C ASN A 298 4.63 -3.71 1.30
N LEU A 299 5.31 -3.96 0.18
CA LEU A 299 6.74 -4.27 0.17
C LEU A 299 7.59 -3.13 0.75
N GLY A 300 7.12 -1.88 0.65
CA GLY A 300 7.78 -0.72 1.24
C GLY A 300 7.98 -0.85 2.75
N LEU A 301 7.09 -1.56 3.44
CA LEU A 301 7.20 -1.81 4.88
C LEU A 301 8.43 -2.66 5.19
N TYR A 302 8.64 -3.75 4.45
CA TYR A 302 9.82 -4.61 4.60
C TYR A 302 11.08 -3.94 4.07
N PHE A 303 10.98 -3.18 2.97
CA PHE A 303 12.07 -2.35 2.49
C PHE A 303 12.58 -1.40 3.57
N ALA A 304 11.68 -0.75 4.31
CA ALA A 304 12.06 0.17 5.39
C ALA A 304 12.61 -0.55 6.64
N ALA A 305 12.15 -1.77 6.94
CA ALA A 305 12.51 -2.50 8.15
C ALA A 305 13.77 -3.38 8.01
N LEU A 306 14.02 -3.93 6.82
CA LEU A 306 15.16 -4.81 6.55
C LEU A 306 16.45 -4.02 6.28
N PRO A 307 17.62 -4.61 6.48
CA PRO A 307 18.89 -4.07 5.99
C PRO A 307 18.84 -3.79 4.48
N ALA A 308 19.77 -2.96 4.00
CA ALA A 308 19.88 -2.65 2.58
C ALA A 308 20.23 -3.91 1.77
N ASP A 309 19.41 -4.23 0.79
CA ASP A 309 19.63 -5.30 -0.20
C ASP A 309 19.31 -4.71 -1.58
N PRO A 310 20.32 -4.59 -2.47
CA PRO A 310 20.12 -4.02 -3.80
C PRO A 310 19.09 -4.78 -4.64
N LEU A 311 19.09 -6.13 -4.58
CA LEU A 311 18.15 -6.95 -5.35
C LEU A 311 16.72 -6.76 -4.86
N PHE A 312 16.53 -6.69 -3.54
CA PHE A 312 15.22 -6.39 -2.95
C PHE A 312 14.77 -4.96 -3.28
N SER A 313 15.69 -3.98 -3.26
CA SER A 313 15.38 -2.60 -3.67
C SER A 313 14.91 -2.52 -5.12
N LEU A 314 15.62 -3.20 -6.04
CA LEU A 314 15.21 -3.28 -7.45
C LEU A 314 13.84 -3.96 -7.59
N PHE A 315 13.57 -5.03 -6.85
CA PHE A 315 12.28 -5.70 -6.86
C PHE A 315 11.14 -4.81 -6.33
N VAL A 316 11.37 -4.08 -5.22
CA VAL A 316 10.39 -3.12 -4.66
C VAL A 316 10.10 -1.98 -5.63
N ALA A 317 11.13 -1.46 -6.31
CA ALA A 317 10.97 -0.45 -7.36
C ALA A 317 10.17 -1.00 -8.54
N ALA A 318 10.50 -2.19 -9.04
CA ALA A 318 9.78 -2.87 -10.11
C ALA A 318 8.31 -3.16 -9.73
N TYR A 319 8.05 -3.47 -8.48
CA TYR A 319 6.71 -3.76 -7.95
C TYR A 319 5.78 -2.53 -7.95
N GLN A 320 6.31 -1.30 -8.05
CA GLN A 320 5.47 -0.12 -8.24
C GLN A 320 4.67 -0.18 -9.55
N ILE A 321 5.21 -0.85 -10.59
CA ILE A 321 4.55 -0.97 -11.90
C ILE A 321 3.17 -1.62 -11.78
N PRO A 322 3.01 -2.86 -11.30
CA PRO A 322 1.70 -3.48 -11.17
C PRO A 322 0.77 -2.78 -10.16
N ILE A 323 1.30 -2.15 -9.10
CA ILE A 323 0.48 -1.35 -8.18
C ILE A 323 -0.22 -0.23 -8.95
N TYR A 324 0.52 0.56 -9.73
CA TYR A 324 -0.07 1.67 -10.49
C TYR A 324 -0.95 1.21 -11.65
N LEU A 325 -0.71 0.02 -12.21
CA LEU A 325 -1.56 -0.56 -13.25
C LEU A 325 -2.83 -1.23 -12.70
N THR A 326 -2.87 -1.56 -11.40
CA THR A 326 -4.01 -2.26 -10.78
C THR A 326 -5.37 -1.59 -11.07
N PRO A 327 -5.57 -0.26 -10.93
CA PRO A 327 -6.86 0.35 -11.21
C PRO A 327 -7.33 0.16 -12.66
N MET A 328 -6.40 0.17 -13.61
CA MET A 328 -6.70 -0.03 -15.02
C MET A 328 -7.09 -1.49 -15.31
N VAL A 329 -6.31 -2.43 -14.81
CA VAL A 329 -6.54 -3.88 -15.03
C VAL A 329 -7.79 -4.36 -14.31
N ALA A 330 -7.96 -3.98 -13.03
CA ALA A 330 -9.11 -4.37 -12.23
C ALA A 330 -10.44 -3.74 -12.74
N GLY A 331 -10.39 -2.50 -13.25
CA GLY A 331 -11.53 -1.86 -13.90
C GLY A 331 -12.03 -2.64 -15.12
N TRP A 332 -11.11 -3.18 -15.91
CA TRP A 332 -11.46 -3.99 -17.09
C TRP A 332 -12.22 -5.29 -16.73
N PHE A 333 -11.89 -5.91 -15.58
CA PHE A 333 -12.66 -7.05 -15.04
C PHE A 333 -14.02 -6.63 -14.46
N GLY A 334 -14.13 -5.42 -13.91
CA GLY A 334 -15.37 -4.84 -13.37
C GLY A 334 -16.43 -4.62 -14.44
N ASP A 335 -16.09 -3.92 -15.52
CA ASP A 335 -17.00 -3.58 -16.63
C ASP A 335 -17.58 -4.79 -17.37
N ARG A 336 -16.79 -5.86 -17.50
CA ARG A 336 -17.26 -7.09 -18.15
C ARG A 336 -18.27 -7.85 -17.30
N GLY A 337 -18.11 -7.83 -15.96
CA GLY A 337 -19.07 -8.45 -15.05
C GLY A 337 -20.42 -7.77 -15.08
N GLU A 338 -20.47 -6.44 -15.01
CA GLU A 338 -21.73 -5.69 -15.06
C GLU A 338 -22.46 -5.77 -16.42
N ARG A 339 -21.71 -5.82 -17.51
CA ARG A 339 -22.31 -6.00 -18.85
C ARG A 339 -22.92 -7.38 -19.03
N ALA A 340 -22.33 -8.41 -18.43
CA ALA A 340 -22.89 -9.76 -18.43
C ALA A 340 -24.18 -9.83 -17.59
N ASP A 341 -24.18 -9.24 -16.40
CA ASP A 341 -25.35 -9.19 -15.50
C ASP A 341 -26.53 -8.38 -16.09
N ARG A 342 -26.23 -7.23 -16.72
CA ARG A 342 -27.25 -6.42 -17.42
C ARG A 342 -27.87 -7.14 -18.63
N LYS A 343 -27.11 -7.96 -19.35
CA LYS A 343 -27.66 -8.78 -20.47
C LYS A 343 -28.59 -9.88 -19.94
N HIS A 344 -28.24 -10.53 -18.81
CA HIS A 344 -29.12 -11.54 -18.20
C HIS A 344 -30.43 -10.95 -17.67
N HIS A 345 -30.40 -9.79 -17.04
CA HIS A 345 -31.61 -9.13 -16.55
C HIS A 345 -32.51 -8.61 -17.69
N ARG A 346 -31.94 -8.14 -18.81
CA ARG A 346 -32.75 -7.73 -20.00
C ARG A 346 -33.35 -8.92 -20.74
N GLY A 347 -32.68 -10.08 -20.76
CA GLY A 347 -33.23 -11.29 -21.37
C GLY A 347 -34.40 -11.91 -20.59
N SER A 348 -34.42 -11.75 -19.27
CA SER A 348 -35.48 -12.27 -18.40
C SER A 348 -36.74 -11.41 -18.35
N SER A 349 -36.64 -10.11 -18.68
CA SER A 349 -37.78 -9.18 -18.72
C SER A 349 -38.45 -9.11 -20.07
N ALA A 350 -37.86 -9.65 -21.15
CA ALA A 350 -38.44 -9.67 -22.49
C ALA A 350 -39.26 -10.98 -22.78
N GLY A 351 -39.31 -11.88 -21.81
CA GLY A 351 -40.06 -13.19 -21.92
C GLY A 351 -41.28 -13.28 -20.99
N ARG A 352 -41.83 -12.15 -20.53
CA ARG A 352 -43.13 -12.14 -19.81
C ARG A 352 -44.12 -11.26 -20.51
#